data_acdf19679c9ea94db0fb9ae22da5008f
#
_entry.id   acdf19679c9ea94db0fb9ae22da5008f
#
_cell.length_a   1.000
_cell.length_b   1.000
_cell.length_c   1.000
_cell.angle_alpha   90.00
_cell.angle_beta   90.00
_cell.angle_gamma   90.00
#
_symmetry.space_group_name_H-M   'P 1'
#
loop_
_entity.id
_entity.type
_entity.pdbx_description
1 polymer ?
#
loop_
_entity_poly.entity_id
_entity_poly.type
_entity_poly.pdbx_seq_one_letter_code
_entity_poly.pdbx_strand_id
1 'polypeptide(L)'
;MLFRSLYLFINVHSHELFKRSDENLFFEFPLSLADAALGTTIEIPTIDGGRAKIKIPDGTQNGKQFRLKGKGMPFMRRGDFGDLYVQVKTEVPVYLNKKQKELLEQFREIENDKSNPSIKKFFQKAKDFWKN
;
A
#
# COMPACT_ATOMS: atom_id res chain seq x y z
N MET A 1 15.91 10.02 5.27
CA MET A 1 14.61 10.12 4.66
C MET A 1 14.24 8.86 3.92
N LEU A 2 13.04 8.40 4.13
CA LEU A 2 12.57 7.11 3.64
C LEU A 2 12.72 6.94 2.12
N PHE A 3 12.24 7.89 1.33
CA PHE A 3 12.28 7.78 -0.13
C PHE A 3 13.68 7.84 -0.70
N ARG A 4 14.53 8.66 -0.11
CA ARG A 4 15.92 8.77 -0.55
C ARG A 4 16.68 7.46 -0.32
N SER A 5 16.48 6.84 0.83
CA SER A 5 17.10 5.55 1.13
C SER A 5 16.59 4.46 0.19
N LEU A 6 15.29 4.46 -0.09
CA LEU A 6 14.67 3.50 -1.00
C LEU A 6 15.19 3.67 -2.42
N TYR A 7 15.34 4.89 -2.89
CA TYR A 7 15.87 5.18 -4.22
C TYR A 7 17.30 4.67 -4.38
N LEU A 8 18.16 4.94 -3.39
CA LEU A 8 19.54 4.45 -3.43
C LEU A 8 19.58 2.91 -3.41
N PHE A 9 18.72 2.30 -2.65
CA PHE A 9 18.62 0.84 -2.58
C PHE A 9 18.23 0.25 -3.94
N ILE A 10 17.28 0.85 -4.63
CA ILE A 10 16.84 0.40 -5.93
C ILE A 10 17.95 0.52 -6.98
N ASN A 11 18.73 1.60 -6.95
CA ASN A 11 19.87 1.75 -7.88
C ASN A 11 20.90 0.65 -7.71
N VAL A 12 21.09 0.14 -6.49
CA VAL A 12 22.08 -0.90 -6.20
C VAL A 12 21.47 -2.31 -6.24
N HIS A 13 20.22 -2.44 -5.75
CA HIS A 13 19.56 -3.73 -5.56
C HIS A 13 18.17 -3.77 -6.17
N SER A 14 18.00 -3.23 -7.39
CA SER A 14 16.69 -3.12 -8.02
C SER A 14 15.97 -4.46 -8.13
N HIS A 15 16.69 -5.56 -8.36
CA HIS A 15 16.12 -6.90 -8.47
C HIS A 15 15.59 -7.43 -7.12
N GLU A 16 16.03 -6.88 -6.00
CA GLU A 16 15.54 -7.30 -4.66
C GLU A 16 14.22 -6.63 -4.29
N LEU A 17 14.02 -5.41 -4.77
CA LEU A 17 12.79 -4.65 -4.50
C LEU A 17 11.69 -4.93 -5.51
N PHE A 18 12.08 -5.08 -6.78
CA PHE A 18 11.12 -5.36 -7.85
C PHE A 18 11.08 -6.83 -8.17
N LYS A 19 9.89 -7.36 -8.29
CA LYS A 19 9.68 -8.66 -8.90
C LYS A 19 9.32 -8.42 -10.37
N ARG A 20 9.86 -9.24 -11.24
CA ARG A 20 9.67 -9.08 -12.67
C ARG A 20 8.83 -10.24 -13.24
N SER A 21 7.88 -9.91 -14.09
CA SER A 21 7.15 -10.87 -14.90
C SER A 21 7.10 -10.31 -16.33
N ASP A 22 7.88 -10.90 -17.22
CA ASP A 22 8.14 -10.35 -18.56
C ASP A 22 8.65 -8.91 -18.47
N GLU A 23 7.94 -7.94 -19.03
CA GLU A 23 8.33 -6.52 -18.99
C GLU A 23 7.64 -5.76 -17.86
N ASN A 24 6.78 -6.44 -17.08
CA ASN A 24 6.11 -5.81 -15.96
C ASN A 24 6.93 -5.95 -14.67
N LEU A 25 6.87 -4.94 -13.85
CA LEU A 25 7.52 -4.91 -12.54
C LEU A 25 6.47 -4.85 -11.45
N PHE A 26 6.77 -5.49 -10.33
CA PHE A 26 5.90 -5.55 -9.15
C PHE A 26 6.69 -5.10 -7.94
N PHE A 27 6.09 -4.23 -7.15
CA PHE A 27 6.75 -3.63 -6.00
C PHE A 27 5.75 -3.55 -4.84
N GLU A 28 6.16 -4.01 -3.67
CA GLU A 28 5.35 -3.86 -2.46
C GLU A 28 5.78 -2.60 -1.71
N PHE A 29 4.83 -1.73 -1.43
CA PHE A 29 5.08 -0.52 -0.67
C PHE A 29 4.49 -0.65 0.73
N PRO A 30 5.32 -0.60 1.79
CA PRO A 30 4.79 -0.63 3.15
C PRO A 30 4.15 0.72 3.47
N LEU A 31 2.89 0.68 3.87
CA LEU A 31 2.10 1.87 4.16
C LEU A 31 1.61 1.80 5.61
N SER A 32 1.76 2.90 6.34
CA SER A 32 1.28 2.92 7.72
C SER A 32 -0.23 2.82 7.77
N LEU A 33 -0.75 2.28 8.87
CA LEU A 33 -2.19 2.19 9.10
C LEU A 33 -2.86 3.56 9.00
N ALA A 34 -2.24 4.59 9.57
CA ALA A 34 -2.79 5.94 9.54
C ALA A 34 -2.84 6.49 8.11
N ASP A 35 -1.79 6.30 7.32
CA ASP A 35 -1.77 6.76 5.93
C ASP A 35 -2.78 6.02 5.07
N ALA A 36 -2.97 4.73 5.32
CA ALA A 36 -3.98 3.95 4.59
C ALA A 36 -5.39 4.44 4.91
N ALA A 37 -5.66 4.76 6.16
CA ALA A 37 -6.99 5.22 6.59
C ALA A 37 -7.28 6.65 6.15
N LEU A 38 -6.31 7.55 6.29
CA LEU A 38 -6.49 8.97 6.01
C LEU A 38 -6.24 9.34 4.56
N GLY A 39 -5.49 8.52 3.84
CA GLY A 39 -4.99 8.84 2.53
C GLY A 39 -3.72 9.67 2.60
N THR A 40 -2.94 9.60 1.55
CA THR A 40 -1.67 10.33 1.46
C THR A 40 -1.22 10.33 0.00
N THR A 41 -0.13 11.03 -0.27
CA THR A 41 0.56 10.94 -1.56
C THR A 41 1.93 10.35 -1.28
N ILE A 42 2.27 9.29 -1.99
CA ILE A 42 3.59 8.68 -1.89
C ILE A 42 4.40 8.96 -3.15
N GLU A 43 5.69 8.94 -3.00
CA GLU A 43 6.62 9.13 -4.10
C GLU A 43 7.55 7.93 -4.15
N ILE A 44 7.57 7.24 -5.27
CA ILE A 44 8.36 6.02 -5.43
C ILE A 44 9.39 6.21 -6.51
N PRO A 45 10.56 5.56 -6.39
CA PRO A 45 11.53 5.56 -7.48
C PRO A 45 11.07 4.65 -8.61
N THR A 46 11.42 5.04 -9.83
CA THR A 46 11.15 4.23 -11.01
C THR A 46 12.46 3.65 -11.55
N ILE A 47 12.35 2.61 -12.37
CA ILE A 47 13.52 1.88 -12.85
C ILE A 47 14.42 2.74 -13.75
N ASP A 48 13.86 3.79 -14.34
CA ASP A 48 14.60 4.71 -15.21
C ASP A 48 15.37 5.79 -14.44
N GLY A 49 15.34 5.75 -13.12
CA GLY A 49 15.99 6.73 -12.25
C GLY A 49 15.13 7.91 -11.88
N GLY A 50 13.90 7.96 -12.38
CA GLY A 50 12.95 9.01 -12.05
C GLY A 50 12.14 8.69 -10.80
N ARG A 51 11.07 9.46 -10.62
CA ARG A 51 10.13 9.31 -9.51
C ARG A 51 8.71 9.36 -10.03
N ALA A 52 7.82 8.63 -9.38
CA ALA A 52 6.39 8.68 -9.68
C ALA A 52 5.62 8.97 -8.41
N LYS A 53 4.63 9.84 -8.51
CA LYS A 53 3.73 10.14 -7.39
C LYS A 53 2.48 9.32 -7.52
N ILE A 54 2.05 8.72 -6.41
CA ILE A 54 0.81 7.96 -6.35
C ILE A 54 -0.04 8.57 -5.25
N LYS A 55 -1.27 8.92 -5.61
CA LYS A 55 -2.25 9.36 -4.64
C LYS A 55 -2.92 8.14 -4.02
N ILE A 56 -2.75 7.99 -2.73
CA ILE A 56 -3.38 6.91 -1.96
C ILE A 56 -4.69 7.46 -1.39
N PRO A 57 -5.85 6.98 -1.86
CA PRO A 57 -7.12 7.47 -1.32
C PRO A 57 -7.32 7.05 0.13
N ASP A 58 -8.14 7.81 0.84
CA ASP A 58 -8.52 7.45 2.19
C ASP A 58 -9.25 6.10 2.20
N GLY A 59 -9.03 5.30 3.24
CA GLY A 59 -9.65 3.98 3.34
C GLY A 59 -9.03 2.93 2.43
N THR A 60 -7.81 3.14 1.94
CA THR A 60 -7.13 2.16 1.09
C THR A 60 -6.85 0.88 1.88
N GLN A 61 -7.32 -0.23 1.35
CA GLN A 61 -7.20 -1.52 2.00
C GLN A 61 -5.86 -2.18 1.71
N ASN A 62 -5.43 -3.05 2.62
CA ASN A 62 -4.24 -3.86 2.44
C ASN A 62 -4.38 -4.68 1.15
N GLY A 63 -3.33 -4.70 0.35
CA GLY A 63 -3.32 -5.44 -0.91
C GLY A 63 -3.79 -4.65 -2.13
N LYS A 64 -4.23 -3.41 -1.94
CA LYS A 64 -4.63 -2.57 -3.07
C LYS A 64 -3.45 -2.38 -4.01
N GLN A 65 -3.68 -2.55 -5.30
CA GLN A 65 -2.65 -2.45 -6.32
C GLN A 65 -2.89 -1.22 -7.20
N PHE A 66 -1.82 -0.48 -7.46
CA PHE A 66 -1.83 0.68 -8.34
C PHE A 66 -0.96 0.38 -9.55
N ARG A 67 -1.46 0.66 -10.73
CA ARG A 67 -0.74 0.42 -11.99
C ARG A 67 -0.15 1.74 -12.49
N LEU A 68 1.14 1.74 -12.73
CA LEU A 68 1.84 2.84 -13.37
C LEU A 68 2.20 2.42 -14.79
N LYS A 69 1.42 2.89 -15.74
CA LYS A 69 1.56 2.53 -17.14
C LYS A 69 2.90 3.02 -17.69
N GLY A 70 3.63 2.13 -18.36
CA GLY A 70 4.87 2.48 -19.01
C GLY A 70 6.06 2.66 -18.08
N LYS A 71 5.96 2.23 -16.82
CA LYS A 71 7.06 2.36 -15.85
C LYS A 71 7.73 1.03 -15.50
N GLY A 72 7.45 0.00 -16.29
CA GLY A 72 8.12 -1.29 -16.17
C GLY A 72 9.41 -1.35 -16.98
N MET A 73 9.79 -2.56 -17.37
CA MET A 73 10.98 -2.81 -18.18
C MET A 73 10.70 -2.51 -19.66
N PRO A 74 11.74 -2.13 -20.42
CA PRO A 74 11.56 -1.91 -21.85
C PRO A 74 11.32 -3.21 -22.60
N PHE A 75 10.47 -3.14 -23.64
CA PHE A 75 10.34 -4.21 -24.62
C PHE A 75 11.54 -4.16 -25.59
N MET A 76 12.15 -5.31 -25.85
CA MET A 76 13.38 -5.36 -26.63
C MET A 76 13.25 -4.87 -28.07
N ARG A 77 12.06 -4.91 -28.66
CA ARG A 77 11.87 -4.63 -30.08
C ARG A 77 10.93 -3.48 -30.40
N ARG A 78 10.25 -2.89 -29.41
CA ARG A 78 9.19 -1.91 -29.66
C ARG A 78 9.48 -0.50 -29.18
N GLY A 79 10.50 -0.32 -28.36
CA GLY A 79 10.73 0.98 -27.71
C GLY A 79 9.71 1.35 -26.66
N ASP A 80 8.75 0.47 -26.37
CA ASP A 80 7.77 0.63 -25.34
C ASP A 80 8.24 0.05 -24.02
N PHE A 81 7.52 0.33 -22.96
CA PHE A 81 7.80 -0.19 -21.62
C PHE A 81 6.60 -0.95 -21.11
N GLY A 82 6.84 -1.97 -20.31
CA GLY A 82 5.80 -2.63 -19.53
C GLY A 82 5.31 -1.70 -18.44
N ASP A 83 4.55 -2.24 -17.50
CA ASP A 83 3.93 -1.46 -16.43
C ASP A 83 4.59 -1.78 -15.09
N LEU A 84 4.49 -0.83 -14.17
CA LEU A 84 4.89 -1.03 -12.78
C LEU A 84 3.62 -1.15 -11.92
N TYR A 85 3.53 -2.25 -11.18
CA TYR A 85 2.43 -2.48 -10.26
C TYR A 85 2.93 -2.27 -8.84
N VAL A 86 2.31 -1.36 -8.12
CA VAL A 86 2.65 -1.06 -6.73
C VAL A 86 1.52 -1.59 -5.85
N GLN A 87 1.85 -2.57 -5.04
CA GLN A 87 0.90 -3.17 -4.11
C GLN A 87 1.14 -2.62 -2.71
N VAL A 88 0.08 -2.11 -2.11
CA VAL A 88 0.13 -1.56 -0.76
C VAL A 88 0.11 -2.70 0.25
N LYS A 89 1.07 -2.68 1.16
CA LYS A 89 1.10 -3.58 2.31
C LYS A 89 0.96 -2.74 3.57
N THR A 90 -0.22 -2.79 4.17
CA THR A 90 -0.51 -1.98 5.36
C THR A 90 0.15 -2.59 6.58
N GLU A 91 0.91 -1.79 7.29
CA GLU A 91 1.58 -2.21 8.51
C GLU A 91 0.80 -1.76 9.73
N VAL A 92 0.45 -2.70 10.60
CA VAL A 92 -0.12 -2.38 11.91
C VAL A 92 1.02 -1.96 12.83
N PRO A 93 0.92 -0.79 13.46
CA PRO A 93 2.02 -0.29 14.29
C PRO A 93 2.26 -1.17 15.50
N VAL A 94 3.54 -1.29 15.87
CA VAL A 94 4.00 -2.06 17.03
C VAL A 94 4.78 -1.14 17.96
N TYR A 95 4.97 -1.56 19.21
CA TYR A 95 5.75 -0.81 20.21
C TYR A 95 5.24 0.63 20.38
N LEU A 96 3.93 0.74 20.58
CA LEU A 96 3.28 2.05 20.73
C LEU A 96 3.80 2.76 21.98
N ASN A 97 4.11 4.06 21.84
CA ASN A 97 4.38 4.89 23.01
C ASN A 97 3.05 5.27 23.69
N LYS A 98 3.15 5.93 24.84
CA LYS A 98 1.98 6.29 25.65
C LYS A 98 0.96 7.12 24.87
N LYS A 99 1.43 8.13 24.15
CA LYS A 99 0.56 9.03 23.37
C LYS A 99 -0.13 8.32 22.21
N GLN A 100 0.62 7.48 21.50
CA GLN A 100 0.06 6.69 20.40
C GLN A 100 -1.03 5.75 20.91
N LYS A 101 -0.77 5.12 22.05
CA LYS A 101 -1.74 4.20 22.66
C LYS A 101 -3.02 4.93 23.06
N GLU A 102 -2.89 6.09 23.69
CA GLU A 102 -4.04 6.92 24.07
C GLU A 102 -4.88 7.30 22.84
N LEU A 103 -4.22 7.71 21.75
CA LEU A 103 -4.92 8.11 20.52
C LEU A 103 -5.68 6.95 19.90
N LEU A 104 -5.06 5.76 19.88
CA LEU A 104 -5.73 4.57 19.33
C LEU A 104 -6.86 4.10 20.22
N GLU A 105 -6.73 4.22 21.53
CA GLU A 105 -7.83 3.91 22.45
C GLU A 105 -9.02 4.83 22.20
N GLN A 106 -8.78 6.12 22.02
CA GLN A 106 -9.83 7.07 21.70
C GLN A 106 -10.48 6.74 20.36
N PHE A 107 -9.69 6.40 19.38
CA PHE A 107 -10.20 5.99 18.07
C PHE A 107 -11.09 4.74 18.20
N ARG A 108 -10.64 3.74 18.96
CA ARG A 108 -11.40 2.51 19.15
C ARG A 108 -12.77 2.77 19.77
N GLU A 109 -12.85 3.73 20.69
CA GLU A 109 -14.12 4.08 21.36
C GLU A 109 -15.16 4.66 20.41
N ILE A 110 -14.71 5.34 19.34
CA ILE A 110 -15.62 5.99 18.39
C ILE A 110 -15.79 5.21 17.07
N GLU A 111 -15.15 4.06 16.94
CA GLU A 111 -15.36 3.21 15.77
C GLU A 111 -16.83 2.79 15.68
N ASN A 112 -17.33 2.67 14.44
CA ASN A 112 -18.72 2.32 14.19
C ASN A 112 -18.84 1.48 12.92
N ASP A 113 -20.07 1.05 12.64
CA ASP A 113 -20.36 0.19 11.49
C ASP A 113 -20.06 0.85 10.13
N LYS A 114 -20.17 2.17 10.06
CA LYS A 114 -19.89 2.91 8.83
C LYS A 114 -18.41 2.90 8.52
N SER A 115 -17.56 3.05 9.53
CA SER A 115 -16.11 3.00 9.33
C SER A 115 -15.57 1.58 9.19
N ASN A 116 -16.29 0.59 9.72
CA ASN A 116 -15.87 -0.81 9.72
C ASN A 116 -16.94 -1.72 9.09
N PRO A 117 -17.22 -1.56 7.79
CA PRO A 117 -18.35 -2.28 7.16
C PRO A 117 -18.14 -3.80 7.09
N SER A 118 -16.92 -4.27 6.98
CA SER A 118 -16.64 -5.71 6.94
C SER A 118 -16.93 -6.38 8.27
N ILE A 119 -16.63 -5.68 9.36
CA ILE A 119 -16.93 -6.19 10.70
C ILE A 119 -18.44 -6.30 10.88
N LYS A 120 -19.19 -5.27 10.47
CA LYS A 120 -20.65 -5.28 10.49
C LYS A 120 -21.21 -6.47 9.72
N LYS A 121 -20.74 -6.68 8.50
CA LYS A 121 -21.19 -7.79 7.64
C LYS A 121 -20.92 -9.14 8.27
N PHE A 122 -19.77 -9.30 8.88
CA PHE A 122 -19.41 -10.55 9.56
C PHE A 122 -20.38 -10.88 10.68
N PHE A 123 -20.64 -9.93 11.56
CA PHE A 123 -21.53 -10.15 12.69
C PHE A 123 -22.98 -10.35 12.26
N GLN A 124 -23.39 -9.71 11.18
CA GLN A 124 -24.72 -9.95 10.63
C GLN A 124 -24.88 -11.39 10.15
N LYS A 125 -23.88 -11.88 9.43
CA LYS A 125 -23.86 -13.27 8.97
C LYS A 125 -23.83 -14.27 10.12
N ALA A 126 -23.07 -13.95 11.16
CA ALA A 126 -22.99 -14.81 12.36
C ALA A 126 -24.34 -14.89 13.07
N LYS A 127 -25.04 -13.76 13.18
CA LYS A 127 -26.39 -13.75 13.76
C LYS A 127 -27.37 -14.59 12.95
N ASP A 128 -27.33 -14.45 11.62
CA ASP A 128 -28.20 -15.22 10.75
C ASP A 128 -27.92 -16.72 10.86
N PHE A 129 -26.65 -17.10 10.95
CA PHE A 129 -26.25 -18.49 11.16
C PHE A 129 -26.81 -19.06 12.47
N TRP A 130 -26.72 -18.29 13.56
CA TRP A 130 -27.18 -18.75 14.88
C TRP A 130 -28.71 -18.81 15.01
N LYS A 131 -29.44 -18.10 14.17
CA LYS A 131 -30.91 -18.15 14.15
C LYS A 131 -31.44 -19.41 13.49
N ASN A 132 -30.63 -20.02 12.67
CA ASN A 132 -30.99 -21.25 11.98
C ASN A 132 -30.46 -22.47 12.74
#